data_f10db453101c07ba993261e1f8fc5571
#
_entry.id   f10db453101c07ba993261e1f8fc5571
#
_cell.length_a   1.000
_cell.length_b   1.000
_cell.length_c   1.000
_cell.angle_alpha   90.00
_cell.angle_beta   90.00
_cell.angle_gamma   90.00
#
_symmetry.space_group_name_H-M   'P 1'
#
loop_
_entity.id
_entity.type
_entity.pdbx_description
1 polymer ?
#
loop_
_entity_poly.entity_id
_entity_poly.type
_entity_poly.pdbx_seq_one_letter_code
_entity_poly.pdbx_strand_id
1 'polypeptide(L)'
;QSAANVTTDASNLERINRWDCAVQMFKKKPITGFGPGTYAFEYAPFQDPENQTIISTNFGDMGNAHSEYLGALSETGLLGLLLFLSIVASIFICAIRLYYHTSEKENDVKLLIMGIIISLSSYFIHAFLNNYLDTDKAAVPVWAMCAMIIAMSLPLSNDRSTKLD
;
A
#
# COMPACT_ATOMS: atom_id res chain seq x y z
N GLN A 1 0.90 -3.86 -30.24
CA GLN A 1 1.48 -2.51 -30.49
C GLN A 1 1.36 -1.59 -29.24
N SER A 2 0.48 -1.86 -28.28
CA SER A 2 0.27 -1.04 -27.08
C SER A 2 1.42 -1.08 -26.06
N ALA A 3 2.19 -2.15 -26.01
CA ALA A 3 3.29 -2.29 -25.03
C ALA A 3 4.59 -1.58 -25.47
N ALA A 4 4.73 -1.19 -26.72
CA ALA A 4 5.97 -0.59 -27.25
C ALA A 4 6.05 0.94 -27.07
N ASN A 5 4.97 1.61 -26.66
CA ASN A 5 4.90 3.06 -26.52
C ASN A 5 4.55 3.52 -25.09
N VAL A 6 5.15 2.87 -24.08
CA VAL A 6 4.89 3.18 -22.65
C VAL A 6 5.16 4.66 -22.33
N THR A 7 6.12 5.28 -22.99
CA THR A 7 6.49 6.69 -22.78
C THR A 7 5.61 7.70 -23.55
N THR A 8 4.84 7.24 -24.54
CA THR A 8 3.98 8.11 -25.38
C THR A 8 2.51 8.00 -25.05
N ASP A 9 2.11 7.03 -24.21
CA ASP A 9 0.74 6.92 -23.71
C ASP A 9 0.51 7.97 -22.61
N ALA A 10 -0.42 8.89 -22.86
CA ALA A 10 -0.75 9.98 -21.94
C ALA A 10 -1.04 9.49 -20.49
N SER A 11 -1.65 8.32 -20.36
CA SER A 11 -1.94 7.72 -19.05
C SER A 11 -0.66 7.28 -18.31
N ASN A 12 0.31 6.71 -19.02
CA ASN A 12 1.56 6.29 -18.41
C ASN A 12 2.45 7.49 -18.08
N LEU A 13 2.48 8.49 -18.96
CA LEU A 13 3.21 9.73 -18.72
C LEU A 13 2.65 10.49 -17.52
N GLU A 14 1.32 10.52 -17.37
CA GLU A 14 0.66 11.11 -16.20
C GLU A 14 1.05 10.38 -14.89
N ARG A 15 1.15 9.05 -14.89
CA ARG A 15 1.63 8.31 -13.72
C ARG A 15 3.07 8.68 -13.35
N ILE A 16 3.96 8.79 -14.35
CA ILE A 16 5.35 9.20 -14.13
C ILE A 16 5.39 10.60 -13.53
N ASN A 17 4.62 11.54 -14.08
CA ASN A 17 4.51 12.89 -13.53
C ASN A 17 4.03 12.88 -12.07
N ARG A 18 3.01 12.06 -11.74
CA ARG A 18 2.50 11.92 -10.37
C ARG A 18 3.53 11.32 -9.41
N TRP A 19 4.31 10.36 -9.87
CA TRP A 19 5.39 9.77 -9.07
C TRP A 19 6.50 10.77 -8.81
N ASP A 20 6.87 11.56 -9.83
CA ASP A 20 7.86 12.62 -9.64
C ASP A 20 7.35 13.69 -8.67
N CYS A 21 6.10 14.12 -8.79
CA CYS A 21 5.46 15.02 -7.81
C CYS A 21 5.59 14.47 -6.39
N ALA A 22 5.27 13.19 -6.16
CA ALA A 22 5.36 12.57 -4.84
C ALA A 22 6.79 12.60 -4.29
N VAL A 23 7.79 12.34 -5.14
CA VAL A 23 9.22 12.40 -4.78
C VAL A 23 9.66 13.83 -4.48
N GLN A 24 9.21 14.82 -5.26
CA GLN A 24 9.53 16.23 -5.01
C GLN A 24 8.86 16.74 -3.71
N MET A 25 7.63 16.36 -3.46
CA MET A 25 6.93 16.63 -2.19
C MET A 25 7.72 16.02 -1.02
N PHE A 26 8.12 14.75 -1.12
CA PHE A 26 8.96 14.11 -0.11
C PHE A 26 10.26 14.86 0.14
N LYS A 27 10.98 15.25 -0.90
CA LYS A 27 12.23 16.03 -0.76
C LYS A 27 12.03 17.35 -0.01
N LYS A 28 10.86 17.96 -0.15
CA LYS A 28 10.53 19.22 0.54
C LYS A 28 10.18 19.03 2.00
N LYS A 29 9.50 17.92 2.36
CA LYS A 29 9.11 17.57 3.74
C LYS A 29 9.40 16.10 4.06
N PRO A 30 10.68 15.70 4.22
CA PRO A 30 11.06 14.29 4.24
C PRO A 30 10.65 13.52 5.50
N ILE A 31 10.44 14.18 6.64
CA ILE A 31 10.17 13.50 7.92
C ILE A 31 8.68 13.24 8.10
N THR A 32 7.85 14.26 7.95
CA THR A 32 6.42 14.23 8.30
C THR A 32 5.49 14.34 7.10
N GLY A 33 6.05 14.60 5.90
CA GLY A 33 5.24 14.83 4.70
C GLY A 33 4.36 16.09 4.77
N PHE A 34 3.36 16.15 3.92
CA PHE A 34 2.45 17.30 3.80
C PHE A 34 1.18 17.13 4.66
N GLY A 35 0.88 15.94 5.09
CA GLY A 35 -0.31 15.55 5.84
C GLY A 35 -1.08 14.43 5.16
N PRO A 36 -1.71 13.50 5.91
CA PRO A 36 -2.52 12.43 5.33
C PRO A 36 -3.66 13.00 4.46
N GLY A 37 -3.88 12.43 3.27
CA GLY A 37 -4.93 12.83 2.33
C GLY A 37 -4.69 14.18 1.64
N THR A 38 -3.50 14.76 1.75
CA THR A 38 -3.22 16.09 1.17
C THR A 38 -2.63 16.05 -0.24
N TYR A 39 -2.23 14.89 -0.73
CA TYR A 39 -1.59 14.77 -2.05
C TYR A 39 -2.41 15.45 -3.14
N ALA A 40 -3.72 15.19 -3.20
CA ALA A 40 -4.61 15.73 -4.21
C ALA A 40 -4.62 17.27 -4.28
N PHE A 41 -4.32 17.94 -3.16
CA PHE A 41 -4.34 19.39 -3.04
C PHE A 41 -2.97 20.04 -3.19
N GLU A 42 -1.91 19.29 -2.89
CA GLU A 42 -0.55 19.83 -2.77
C GLU A 42 0.37 19.50 -3.96
N TYR A 43 0.03 18.50 -4.80
CA TYR A 43 0.92 18.02 -5.85
C TYR A 43 1.10 18.98 -7.03
N ALA A 44 0.08 19.80 -7.35
CA ALA A 44 0.05 20.61 -8.57
C ALA A 44 1.29 21.51 -8.78
N PRO A 45 1.84 22.18 -7.74
CA PRO A 45 3.06 22.98 -7.88
C PRO A 45 4.35 22.17 -8.14
N PHE A 46 4.28 20.84 -7.99
CA PHE A 46 5.43 19.94 -8.17
C PHE A 46 5.43 19.23 -9.51
N GLN A 47 4.45 19.49 -10.37
CA GLN A 47 4.39 18.90 -11.71
C GLN A 47 5.53 19.44 -12.57
N ASP A 48 6.19 18.52 -13.29
CA ASP A 48 7.16 18.90 -14.32
C ASP A 48 6.40 19.35 -15.57
N PRO A 49 6.59 20.59 -16.06
CA PRO A 49 5.96 21.10 -17.27
C PRO A 49 6.23 20.23 -18.51
N GLU A 50 7.40 19.55 -18.57
CA GLU A 50 7.76 18.69 -19.71
C GLU A 50 6.96 17.37 -19.72
N ASN A 51 6.46 16.94 -18.56
CA ASN A 51 5.69 15.70 -18.39
C ASN A 51 4.18 15.93 -18.30
N GLN A 52 3.72 17.17 -18.43
CA GLN A 52 2.29 17.45 -18.42
C GLN A 52 1.60 16.91 -19.68
N THR A 53 0.41 16.36 -19.48
CA THR A 53 -0.44 15.80 -20.52
C THR A 53 -1.78 16.53 -20.57
N ILE A 54 -2.62 16.21 -21.54
CA ILE A 54 -3.99 16.75 -21.66
C ILE A 54 -4.90 16.37 -20.48
N ILE A 55 -4.51 15.38 -19.69
CA ILE A 55 -5.24 14.92 -18.50
C ILE A 55 -4.61 15.42 -17.20
N SER A 56 -3.51 16.15 -17.26
CA SER A 56 -2.88 16.76 -16.09
C SER A 56 -3.74 17.93 -15.59
N THR A 57 -3.91 18.04 -14.27
CA THR A 57 -4.67 19.13 -13.65
C THR A 57 -3.75 20.07 -12.88
N ASN A 58 -3.92 21.38 -13.10
CA ASN A 58 -3.12 22.40 -12.42
C ASN A 58 -3.77 22.93 -11.14
N PHE A 59 -4.98 22.48 -10.82
CA PHE A 59 -5.82 23.06 -9.75
C PHE A 59 -5.90 22.19 -8.50
N GLY A 60 -5.13 21.10 -8.42
CA GLY A 60 -5.01 20.32 -7.19
C GLY A 60 -6.25 19.49 -6.82
N ASP A 61 -7.20 19.32 -7.71
CA ASP A 61 -8.36 18.49 -7.49
C ASP A 61 -8.26 17.13 -8.22
N MET A 62 -8.60 16.06 -7.52
CA MET A 62 -8.70 14.68 -8.03
C MET A 62 -7.39 13.96 -8.41
N GLY A 63 -6.22 14.44 -7.99
CA GLY A 63 -4.96 13.73 -8.22
C GLY A 63 -4.64 12.76 -7.08
N ASN A 64 -4.07 11.62 -7.43
CA ASN A 64 -3.43 10.72 -6.46
C ASN A 64 -2.04 10.30 -6.97
N ALA A 65 -1.22 9.74 -6.08
CA ALA A 65 0.14 9.35 -6.41
C ALA A 65 0.22 8.08 -7.28
N HIS A 66 -0.89 7.41 -7.57
CA HIS A 66 -0.94 6.10 -8.24
C HIS A 66 0.03 5.07 -7.63
N SER A 67 0.29 5.15 -6.34
CA SER A 67 1.11 4.21 -5.56
C SER A 67 0.84 4.44 -4.08
N GLU A 68 0.52 3.36 -3.34
CA GLU A 68 0.37 3.42 -1.88
C GLU A 68 1.66 3.89 -1.20
N TYR A 69 2.81 3.43 -1.71
CA TYR A 69 4.11 3.73 -1.11
C TYR A 69 4.53 5.19 -1.36
N LEU A 70 4.35 5.69 -2.57
CA LEU A 70 4.69 7.08 -2.91
C LEU A 70 3.66 8.05 -2.31
N GLY A 71 2.39 7.66 -2.24
CA GLY A 71 1.37 8.40 -1.51
C GLY A 71 1.74 8.55 -0.03
N ALA A 72 1.98 7.43 0.66
CA ALA A 72 2.43 7.45 2.04
C ALA A 72 3.71 8.28 2.24
N LEU A 73 4.69 8.15 1.33
CA LEU A 73 5.95 8.88 1.39
C LEU A 73 5.77 10.40 1.29
N SER A 74 4.93 10.87 0.36
CA SER A 74 4.68 12.30 0.14
C SER A 74 3.81 12.92 1.23
N GLU A 75 2.82 12.19 1.70
CA GLU A 75 1.83 12.67 2.67
C GLU A 75 2.31 12.57 4.12
N THR A 76 2.98 11.47 4.48
CA THR A 76 3.37 11.18 5.86
C THR A 76 4.89 11.10 6.07
N GLY A 77 5.65 11.35 5.02
CA GLY A 77 7.11 11.34 5.04
C GLY A 77 7.69 9.94 5.26
N LEU A 78 8.98 9.90 5.54
CA LEU A 78 9.69 8.65 5.81
C LEU A 78 9.13 7.92 7.03
N LEU A 79 8.73 8.65 8.06
CA LEU A 79 8.19 8.06 9.29
C LEU A 79 6.90 7.29 9.00
N GLY A 80 5.95 7.89 8.27
CA GLY A 80 4.69 7.24 7.93
C GLY A 80 4.88 6.06 7.00
N LEU A 81 5.76 6.18 5.99
CA LEU A 81 6.09 5.05 5.12
C LEU A 81 6.68 3.88 5.92
N LEU A 82 7.62 4.13 6.84
CA LEU A 82 8.21 3.08 7.67
C LEU A 82 7.17 2.42 8.59
N LEU A 83 6.25 3.18 9.16
CA LEU A 83 5.14 2.64 9.95
C LEU A 83 4.21 1.77 9.08
N PHE A 84 3.85 2.24 7.89
CA PHE A 84 3.04 1.47 6.94
C PHE A 84 3.71 0.15 6.58
N LEU A 85 4.99 0.18 6.19
CA LEU A 85 5.76 -1.03 5.86
C LEU A 85 5.90 -1.97 7.07
N SER A 86 6.03 -1.42 8.28
CA SER A 86 6.09 -2.22 9.51
C SER A 86 4.78 -2.95 9.79
N ILE A 87 3.63 -2.32 9.54
CA ILE A 87 2.31 -2.95 9.65
C ILE A 87 2.20 -4.09 8.64
N VAL A 88 2.52 -3.83 7.37
CA VAL A 88 2.48 -4.84 6.29
C VAL A 88 3.38 -6.02 6.64
N ALA A 89 4.63 -5.77 7.02
CA ALA A 89 5.58 -6.81 7.41
C ALA A 89 5.07 -7.63 8.61
N SER A 90 4.51 -6.98 9.62
CA SER A 90 3.96 -7.64 10.81
C SER A 90 2.80 -8.58 10.47
N ILE A 91 1.92 -8.19 9.56
CA ILE A 91 0.81 -9.04 9.09
C ILE A 91 1.36 -10.27 8.37
N PHE A 92 2.33 -10.12 7.46
CA PHE A 92 2.94 -11.26 6.77
C PHE A 92 3.67 -12.20 7.74
N ILE A 93 4.46 -11.66 8.69
CA ILE A 93 5.12 -12.46 9.72
C ILE A 93 4.09 -13.23 10.55
N CYS A 94 3.00 -12.58 10.95
CA CYS A 94 1.92 -13.20 11.69
C CYS A 94 1.25 -14.32 10.88
N ALA A 95 0.93 -14.07 9.61
CA ALA A 95 0.29 -15.05 8.73
C ALA A 95 1.18 -16.27 8.48
N ILE A 96 2.49 -16.07 8.23
CA ILE A 96 3.45 -17.13 8.02
C ILE A 96 3.60 -17.98 9.31
N ARG A 97 3.72 -17.33 10.48
CA ARG A 97 3.79 -18.04 11.75
C ARG A 97 2.53 -18.86 12.01
N LEU A 98 1.35 -18.27 11.77
CA LEU A 98 0.06 -18.94 11.90
C LEU A 98 0.00 -20.19 11.01
N TYR A 99 0.41 -20.08 9.74
CA TYR A 99 0.45 -21.20 8.81
C TYR A 99 1.28 -22.39 9.34
N TYR A 100 2.49 -22.12 9.84
CA TYR A 100 3.37 -23.18 10.36
C TYR A 100 2.92 -23.74 11.72
N HIS A 101 2.16 -22.99 12.51
CA HIS A 101 1.63 -23.47 13.78
C HIS A 101 0.28 -24.21 13.65
N THR A 102 -0.43 -24.03 12.56
CA THR A 102 -1.69 -24.73 12.31
C THR A 102 -1.41 -26.21 12.03
N SER A 103 -2.17 -27.11 12.68
CA SER A 103 -2.02 -28.55 12.52
C SER A 103 -2.25 -29.02 11.09
N GLU A 104 -1.52 -30.06 10.65
CA GLU A 104 -1.78 -30.69 9.34
C GLU A 104 -3.17 -31.32 9.23
N LYS A 105 -3.82 -31.57 10.36
CA LYS A 105 -5.21 -32.06 10.39
C LYS A 105 -6.25 -30.98 10.06
N GLU A 106 -5.87 -29.71 10.19
CA GLU A 106 -6.71 -28.54 9.91
C GLU A 106 -6.41 -27.97 8.52
N ASN A 107 -6.45 -28.85 7.52
CA ASN A 107 -6.08 -28.51 6.14
C ASN A 107 -6.90 -27.33 5.56
N ASP A 108 -8.18 -27.23 5.90
CA ASP A 108 -9.04 -26.14 5.40
C ASP A 108 -8.59 -24.78 5.94
N VAL A 109 -8.17 -24.74 7.24
CA VAL A 109 -7.63 -23.52 7.85
C VAL A 109 -6.30 -23.14 7.21
N LYS A 110 -5.42 -24.10 6.96
CA LYS A 110 -4.15 -23.85 6.24
C LYS A 110 -4.38 -23.31 4.84
N LEU A 111 -5.32 -23.87 4.10
CA LEU A 111 -5.69 -23.39 2.77
C LEU A 111 -6.22 -21.96 2.81
N LEU A 112 -7.06 -21.64 3.80
CA LEU A 112 -7.55 -20.27 4.00
C LEU A 112 -6.40 -19.29 4.28
N ILE A 113 -5.50 -19.62 5.20
CA ILE A 113 -4.34 -18.78 5.53
C ILE A 113 -3.46 -18.56 4.28
N MET A 114 -3.18 -19.61 3.53
CA MET A 114 -2.38 -19.53 2.30
C MET A 114 -3.09 -18.65 1.24
N GLY A 115 -4.42 -18.80 1.09
CA GLY A 115 -5.21 -17.96 0.19
C GLY A 115 -5.13 -16.47 0.57
N ILE A 116 -5.19 -16.16 1.87
CA ILE A 116 -5.03 -14.79 2.38
C ILE A 116 -3.62 -14.26 2.09
N ILE A 117 -2.56 -15.04 2.35
CA ILE A 117 -1.17 -14.64 2.07
C ILE A 117 -1.00 -14.31 0.59
N ILE A 118 -1.48 -15.16 -0.31
CA ILE A 118 -1.38 -14.94 -1.76
C ILE A 118 -2.16 -13.68 -2.17
N SER A 119 -3.38 -13.51 -1.65
CA SER A 119 -4.23 -12.35 -1.95
C SER A 119 -3.59 -11.04 -1.49
N LEU A 120 -3.09 -10.98 -0.27
CA LEU A 120 -2.38 -9.81 0.25
C LEU A 120 -1.07 -9.56 -0.50
N SER A 121 -0.32 -10.60 -0.87
CA SER A 121 0.90 -10.46 -1.68
C SER A 121 0.58 -9.85 -3.04
N SER A 122 -0.45 -10.35 -3.72
CA SER A 122 -0.91 -9.80 -5.00
C SER A 122 -1.30 -8.33 -4.85
N TYR A 123 -2.06 -8.00 -3.80
CA TYR A 123 -2.46 -6.62 -3.54
C TYR A 123 -1.23 -5.71 -3.32
N PHE A 124 -0.33 -6.05 -2.41
CA PHE A 124 0.83 -5.20 -2.08
C PHE A 124 1.84 -5.08 -3.22
N ILE A 125 1.92 -6.05 -4.13
CA ILE A 125 2.67 -5.91 -5.39
C ILE A 125 1.97 -4.89 -6.31
N HIS A 126 0.65 -4.98 -6.46
CA HIS A 126 -0.13 -4.02 -7.25
C HIS A 126 -0.10 -2.60 -6.66
N ALA A 127 0.05 -2.47 -5.36
CA ALA A 127 0.12 -1.21 -4.63
C ALA A 127 1.31 -0.32 -5.03
N PHE A 128 2.33 -0.87 -5.71
CA PHE A 128 3.39 -0.06 -6.33
C PHE A 128 2.87 0.84 -7.45
N LEU A 129 1.84 0.39 -8.16
CA LEU A 129 1.29 1.04 -9.36
C LEU A 129 -0.10 1.64 -9.13
N ASN A 130 -0.68 1.44 -7.96
CA ASN A 130 -2.04 1.86 -7.62
C ASN A 130 -2.16 2.18 -6.13
N ASN A 131 -3.14 3.02 -5.78
CA ASN A 131 -3.48 3.39 -4.40
C ASN A 131 -4.96 3.13 -4.15
N TYR A 132 -5.33 1.87 -4.08
CA TYR A 132 -6.72 1.45 -3.90
C TYR A 132 -7.18 1.44 -2.44
N LEU A 133 -6.28 1.59 -1.46
CA LEU A 133 -6.66 1.74 -0.04
C LEU A 133 -7.44 3.03 0.23
N ASP A 134 -7.34 4.01 -0.66
CA ASP A 134 -8.17 5.22 -0.61
C ASP A 134 -9.63 4.94 -1.01
N THR A 135 -9.96 3.73 -1.46
CA THR A 135 -11.30 3.35 -1.88
C THR A 135 -11.83 2.21 -1.02
N ASP A 136 -13.09 2.31 -0.57
CA ASP A 136 -13.74 1.28 0.25
C ASP A 136 -13.75 -0.10 -0.42
N LYS A 137 -13.84 -0.14 -1.75
CA LYS A 137 -13.91 -1.39 -2.52
C LYS A 137 -12.70 -2.30 -2.34
N ALA A 138 -11.51 -1.72 -2.17
CA ALA A 138 -10.29 -2.47 -1.94
C ALA A 138 -9.84 -2.44 -0.47
N ALA A 139 -10.03 -1.32 0.23
CA ALA A 139 -9.64 -1.17 1.63
C ALA A 139 -10.36 -2.19 2.52
N VAL A 140 -11.68 -2.35 2.36
CA VAL A 140 -12.47 -3.28 3.18
C VAL A 140 -11.96 -4.73 3.08
N PRO A 141 -11.83 -5.36 1.89
CA PRO A 141 -11.33 -6.73 1.80
C PRO A 141 -9.87 -6.88 2.27
N VAL A 142 -9.01 -5.91 2.01
CA VAL A 142 -7.61 -5.97 2.47
C VAL A 142 -7.53 -5.95 3.99
N TRP A 143 -8.19 -5.00 4.64
CA TRP A 143 -8.17 -4.90 6.10
C TRP A 143 -8.96 -6.03 6.77
N ALA A 144 -10.01 -6.55 6.13
CA ALA A 144 -10.72 -7.75 6.61
C ALA A 144 -9.80 -8.98 6.62
N MET A 145 -9.01 -9.22 5.56
CA MET A 145 -8.02 -10.30 5.52
C MET A 145 -6.94 -10.12 6.60
N CYS A 146 -6.47 -8.90 6.82
CA CYS A 146 -5.53 -8.61 7.92
C CYS A 146 -6.15 -8.92 9.29
N ALA A 147 -7.39 -8.50 9.52
CA ALA A 147 -8.11 -8.77 10.76
C ALA A 147 -8.34 -10.27 10.99
N MET A 148 -8.65 -11.04 9.94
CA MET A 148 -8.79 -12.50 10.02
C MET A 148 -7.48 -13.17 10.47
N ILE A 149 -6.33 -12.78 9.90
CA ILE A 149 -5.02 -13.31 10.33
C ILE A 149 -4.77 -13.01 11.81
N ILE A 150 -5.03 -11.77 12.24
CA ILE A 150 -4.85 -11.38 13.65
C ILE A 150 -5.78 -12.20 14.54
N ALA A 151 -7.07 -12.30 14.22
CA ALA A 151 -8.04 -13.02 15.03
C ALA A 151 -7.68 -14.52 15.18
N MET A 152 -7.24 -15.15 14.11
CA MET A 152 -6.79 -16.55 14.14
C MET A 152 -5.48 -16.74 14.90
N SER A 153 -4.65 -15.71 15.05
CA SER A 153 -3.38 -15.80 15.76
C SER A 153 -3.49 -15.60 17.28
N LEU A 154 -4.56 -14.95 17.77
CA LEU A 154 -4.76 -14.66 19.21
C LEU A 154 -4.74 -15.90 20.12
N PRO A 155 -5.39 -17.03 19.79
CA PRO A 155 -5.34 -18.24 20.60
C PRO A 155 -3.92 -18.78 20.80
N LEU A 156 -3.07 -18.69 19.76
CA LEU A 156 -1.67 -19.15 19.81
C LEU A 156 -0.80 -18.30 20.74
N SER A 157 -1.12 -17.02 20.93
CA SER A 157 -0.40 -16.15 21.85
C SER A 157 -0.73 -16.44 23.31
N ASN A 158 -2.00 -16.77 23.62
CA ASN A 158 -2.44 -17.11 24.96
C ASN A 158 -1.84 -18.43 25.48
N ASP A 159 -1.69 -19.43 24.60
CA ASP A 159 -1.12 -20.73 24.98
C ASP A 159 0.39 -20.66 25.29
N ARG A 160 1.08 -19.61 24.84
CA ARG A 160 2.49 -19.35 25.20
C ARG A 160 2.64 -18.66 26.55
N SER A 161 1.74 -17.76 26.92
CA SER A 161 1.81 -17.07 28.22
C SER A 161 1.55 -18.02 29.37
N THR A 162 0.68 -19.02 29.22
CA THR A 162 0.37 -20.03 30.22
C THR A 162 1.45 -21.11 30.39
N LYS A 163 2.45 -21.19 29.52
CA LYS A 163 3.57 -22.15 29.61
C LYS A 163 4.86 -21.54 30.20
N LEU A 164 4.86 -20.24 30.49
CA LEU A 164 5.99 -19.51 31.05
C LEU A 164 5.80 -19.19 32.55
N ASP A 165 4.63 -19.47 33.10
CA ASP A 165 4.27 -19.44 34.52
C ASP A 165 4.31 -20.86 35.10
#